data_fb534835eef8d20fd154a3c82cc70432
#
_entry.id   fb534835eef8d20fd154a3c82cc70432
#
_cell.length_a   1.000
_cell.length_b   1.000
_cell.length_c   1.000
_cell.angle_alpha   90.00
_cell.angle_beta   90.00
_cell.angle_gamma   90.00
#
_symmetry.space_group_name_H-M   'P 1'
#
loop_
_entity.id
_entity.type
_entity.pdbx_description
1 polymer ?
#
loop_
_entity_poly.entity_id
_entity_poly.type
_entity_poly.pdbx_seq_one_letter_code
_entity_poly.pdbx_strand_id
1 'polypeptide(L)'
;MRRLVLVAAALAAACAGPTSMFHGGRLDGETVTAPVEDWSFTDAVKTIQVETNAQSPYSVNAWCVAQGSSLWVTAGGGEGATWGKNLDDGRMRIRILGKLYPRQAVRVTDSDEIALVRGLYKTKYDPAVDLTGREHAIIFRLDPRP
;
A
#
# COMPACT_ATOMS: atom_id res chain seq x y z
N MET A 1 19.28 -52.74 -12.15
CA MET A 1 19.24 -51.41 -12.79
C MET A 1 18.21 -50.55 -12.02
N ARG A 2 18.68 -49.70 -11.12
CA ARG A 2 17.85 -48.77 -10.37
C ARG A 2 17.67 -47.50 -11.20
N ARG A 3 16.46 -47.24 -11.64
CA ARG A 3 16.10 -45.97 -12.32
C ARG A 3 15.97 -44.89 -11.26
N LEU A 4 16.90 -43.94 -11.27
CA LEU A 4 16.81 -42.69 -10.52
C LEU A 4 15.70 -41.83 -11.16
N VAL A 5 14.61 -41.65 -10.48
CA VAL A 5 13.60 -40.66 -10.84
C VAL A 5 14.04 -39.33 -10.25
N LEU A 6 14.57 -38.45 -11.10
CA LEU A 6 14.82 -37.04 -10.77
C LEU A 6 13.47 -36.34 -10.71
N VAL A 7 12.98 -36.08 -9.47
CA VAL A 7 11.89 -35.18 -9.24
C VAL A 7 12.46 -33.76 -9.38
N ALA A 8 12.22 -33.15 -10.52
CA ALA A 8 12.45 -31.72 -10.69
C ALA A 8 11.41 -30.98 -9.85
N ALA A 9 11.83 -30.50 -8.68
CA ALA A 9 11.05 -29.52 -7.91
C ALA A 9 11.04 -28.22 -8.71
N ALA A 10 9.97 -27.97 -9.45
CA ALA A 10 9.70 -26.66 -10.00
C ALA A 10 9.54 -25.70 -8.82
N LEU A 11 10.55 -24.85 -8.58
CA LEU A 11 10.37 -23.67 -7.74
C LEU A 11 9.39 -22.78 -8.49
N ALA A 12 8.13 -22.89 -8.12
CA ALA A 12 7.17 -21.82 -8.35
C ALA A 12 7.70 -20.63 -7.53
N ALA A 13 8.39 -19.70 -8.19
CA ALA A 13 8.60 -18.37 -7.66
C ALA A 13 7.20 -17.74 -7.56
N ALA A 14 6.48 -18.08 -6.50
CA ALA A 14 5.25 -17.43 -6.15
C ALA A 14 5.59 -15.94 -6.09
N CYS A 15 4.79 -15.11 -6.76
CA CYS A 15 4.77 -13.67 -6.57
C CYS A 15 4.41 -13.42 -5.11
N ALA A 16 5.39 -13.53 -4.22
CA ALA A 16 5.19 -13.37 -2.81
C ALA A 16 4.97 -11.89 -2.55
N GLY A 17 3.84 -11.57 -1.91
CA GLY A 17 3.60 -10.23 -1.42
C GLY A 17 4.71 -9.78 -0.45
N PRO A 18 4.75 -8.51 -0.08
CA PRO A 18 5.78 -7.97 0.79
C PRO A 18 5.70 -8.61 2.18
N THR A 19 6.86 -8.82 2.78
CA THR A 19 6.98 -9.21 4.18
C THR A 19 7.23 -7.99 5.06
N SER A 20 7.35 -8.18 6.37
CA SER A 20 7.68 -7.08 7.30
C SER A 20 9.06 -6.47 7.07
N MET A 21 9.97 -7.20 6.42
CA MET A 21 11.36 -6.79 6.22
C MET A 21 11.75 -6.58 4.76
N PHE A 22 11.01 -7.18 3.81
CA PHE A 22 11.37 -7.17 2.40
C PHE A 22 10.20 -6.71 1.53
N HIS A 23 10.53 -5.95 0.49
CA HIS A 23 9.56 -5.64 -0.55
C HIS A 23 9.16 -6.92 -1.31
N GLY A 24 7.95 -6.91 -1.84
CA GLY A 24 7.44 -7.96 -2.73
C GLY A 24 7.38 -7.47 -4.18
N GLY A 25 6.92 -8.36 -5.04
CA GLY A 25 6.63 -8.10 -6.45
C GLY A 25 5.15 -7.81 -6.68
N ARG A 26 4.60 -8.41 -7.73
CA ARG A 26 3.19 -8.29 -8.11
C ARG A 26 2.28 -8.85 -7.02
N LEU A 27 1.26 -8.08 -6.68
CA LEU A 27 0.21 -8.52 -5.77
C LEU A 27 -0.87 -9.29 -6.52
N ASP A 28 -1.30 -10.40 -5.94
CA ASP A 28 -2.39 -11.23 -6.45
C ASP A 28 -3.68 -11.01 -5.65
N GLY A 29 -4.82 -11.18 -6.29
CA GLY A 29 -6.12 -11.06 -5.67
C GLY A 29 -7.21 -10.70 -6.68
N GLU A 30 -8.46 -10.78 -6.24
CA GLU A 30 -9.60 -10.32 -7.00
C GLU A 30 -9.59 -8.80 -7.12
N THR A 31 -9.68 -8.27 -8.35
CA THR A 31 -9.72 -6.83 -8.59
C THR A 31 -11.14 -6.29 -8.38
N VAL A 32 -11.27 -5.33 -7.50
CA VAL A 32 -12.50 -4.59 -7.25
C VAL A 32 -12.49 -3.31 -8.10
N THR A 33 -13.42 -3.21 -9.03
CA THR A 33 -13.58 -2.05 -9.90
C THR A 33 -14.76 -1.17 -9.49
N ALA A 34 -15.67 -1.68 -8.65
CA ALA A 34 -16.77 -0.90 -8.12
C ALA A 34 -16.25 0.22 -7.20
N PRO A 35 -16.91 1.39 -7.18
CA PRO A 35 -16.60 2.44 -6.24
C PRO A 35 -16.71 1.95 -4.78
N VAL A 36 -15.81 2.40 -3.94
CA VAL A 36 -15.88 2.15 -2.49
C VAL A 36 -16.38 3.43 -1.82
N GLU A 37 -17.62 3.37 -1.36
CA GLU A 37 -18.29 4.52 -0.73
C GLU A 37 -17.84 4.73 0.72
N ASP A 38 -17.36 3.67 1.38
CA ASP A 38 -16.92 3.72 2.77
C ASP A 38 -15.73 2.79 2.99
N TRP A 39 -14.61 3.37 3.43
CA TRP A 39 -13.37 2.66 3.77
C TRP A 39 -13.25 2.32 5.25
N SER A 40 -14.29 2.52 6.06
CA SER A 40 -14.23 2.29 7.52
C SER A 40 -13.84 0.84 7.89
N PHE A 41 -14.08 -0.14 7.01
CA PHE A 41 -13.61 -1.50 7.22
C PHE A 41 -12.08 -1.60 7.35
N THR A 42 -11.34 -0.60 6.88
CA THR A 42 -9.88 -0.55 7.03
C THR A 42 -9.44 -0.18 8.44
N ASP A 43 -10.32 0.32 9.31
CA ASP A 43 -9.97 0.70 10.68
C ASP A 43 -9.45 -0.49 11.50
N ALA A 44 -9.97 -1.70 11.21
CA ALA A 44 -9.51 -2.94 11.80
C ALA A 44 -8.24 -3.51 11.13
N VAL A 45 -7.77 -2.92 10.04
CA VAL A 45 -6.61 -3.40 9.27
C VAL A 45 -5.39 -2.57 9.63
N LYS A 46 -4.41 -3.19 10.29
CA LYS A 46 -3.19 -2.49 10.72
C LYS A 46 -2.31 -2.04 9.56
N THR A 47 -2.16 -2.90 8.55
CA THR A 47 -1.36 -2.61 7.36
C THR A 47 -2.08 -3.08 6.11
N ILE A 48 -1.93 -2.33 5.04
CA ILE A 48 -2.31 -2.71 3.69
C ILE A 48 -1.05 -2.95 2.86
N GLN A 49 -1.20 -3.54 1.69
CA GLN A 49 -0.10 -3.67 0.74
C GLN A 49 -0.30 -2.69 -0.40
N VAL A 50 0.76 -1.98 -0.75
CA VAL A 50 0.77 -1.06 -1.91
C VAL A 50 1.71 -1.60 -2.97
N GLU A 51 1.30 -1.57 -4.22
CA GLU A 51 2.08 -1.97 -5.38
C GLU A 51 2.18 -0.81 -6.35
N THR A 52 3.40 -0.50 -6.74
CA THR A 52 3.75 0.52 -7.72
C THR A 52 4.52 -0.08 -8.87
N ASN A 53 4.75 0.68 -9.94
CA ASN A 53 5.50 0.30 -11.12
C ASN A 53 4.96 -0.97 -11.79
N ALA A 54 3.91 -0.84 -12.60
CA ALA A 54 3.23 -1.96 -13.25
C ALA A 54 4.14 -2.81 -14.17
N GLN A 55 5.22 -2.23 -14.71
CA GLN A 55 6.17 -2.92 -15.59
C GLN A 55 7.18 -3.76 -14.80
N SER A 56 7.61 -3.27 -13.64
CA SER A 56 8.47 -3.97 -12.70
C SER A 56 7.86 -3.88 -11.29
N PRO A 57 6.84 -4.68 -10.99
CA PRO A 57 6.05 -4.52 -9.78
C PRO A 57 6.88 -4.54 -8.51
N TYR A 58 6.66 -3.53 -7.68
CA TYR A 58 7.30 -3.35 -6.39
C TYR A 58 6.21 -3.12 -5.34
N SER A 59 6.15 -3.97 -4.33
CA SER A 59 5.15 -3.87 -3.28
C SER A 59 5.74 -3.82 -1.89
N VAL A 60 5.07 -3.07 -1.02
CA VAL A 60 5.43 -2.92 0.39
C VAL A 60 4.19 -2.92 1.27
N ASN A 61 4.40 -3.16 2.56
CA ASN A 61 3.38 -2.92 3.57
C ASN A 61 3.36 -1.42 3.92
N ALA A 62 2.17 -0.85 4.02
CA ALA A 62 1.96 0.54 4.37
C ALA A 62 0.85 0.68 5.41
N TRP A 63 0.94 1.73 6.20
CA TRP A 63 -0.13 2.15 7.07
C TRP A 63 -1.15 2.98 6.30
N CYS A 64 -2.42 2.85 6.64
CA CYS A 64 -3.48 3.62 6.02
C CYS A 64 -4.46 4.15 7.05
N VAL A 65 -5.09 5.24 6.71
CA VAL A 65 -6.23 5.79 7.43
C VAL A 65 -7.34 6.16 6.45
N ALA A 66 -8.57 6.16 6.92
CA ALA A 66 -9.73 6.43 6.10
C ALA A 66 -10.74 7.32 6.81
N GLN A 67 -11.54 8.01 6.01
CA GLN A 67 -12.73 8.71 6.46
C GLN A 67 -13.76 8.71 5.31
N GLY A 68 -14.87 8.02 5.49
CA GLY A 68 -15.89 7.85 4.45
C GLY A 68 -15.31 7.25 3.18
N SER A 69 -15.48 7.92 2.06
CA SER A 69 -14.98 7.48 0.75
C SER A 69 -13.50 7.79 0.48
N SER A 70 -12.83 8.43 1.43
CA SER A 70 -11.42 8.82 1.30
C SER A 70 -10.50 7.88 2.04
N LEU A 71 -9.39 7.51 1.40
CA LEU A 71 -8.34 6.66 1.94
C LEU A 71 -6.98 7.31 1.71
N TRP A 72 -6.12 7.29 2.72
CA TRP A 72 -4.75 7.84 2.65
C TRP A 72 -3.72 6.82 3.08
N VAL A 73 -2.55 6.93 2.49
CA VAL A 73 -1.33 6.19 2.87
C VAL A 73 -0.18 7.17 3.08
N THR A 74 0.80 6.77 3.89
CA THR A 74 2.01 7.56 4.11
C THR A 74 3.26 6.80 3.67
N ALA A 75 4.17 7.52 3.00
CA ALA A 75 5.51 7.05 2.73
C ALA A 75 6.41 7.46 3.90
N GLY A 76 6.67 6.55 4.82
CA GLY A 76 7.43 6.83 6.04
C GLY A 76 8.91 7.17 5.83
N GLY A 77 9.46 6.91 4.65
CA GLY A 77 10.80 7.32 4.24
C GLY A 77 10.82 8.63 3.46
N GLY A 78 9.69 9.32 3.36
CA GLY A 78 9.56 10.54 2.56
C GLY A 78 9.90 10.30 1.09
N GLU A 79 10.55 11.28 0.47
CA GLU A 79 11.01 11.19 -0.92
C GLU A 79 12.07 10.09 -1.14
N GLY A 80 12.69 9.61 -0.07
CA GLY A 80 13.62 8.50 -0.11
C GLY A 80 12.97 7.12 -0.23
N ALA A 81 11.68 6.98 0.06
CA ALA A 81 11.00 5.70 -0.06
C ALA A 81 10.91 5.26 -1.52
N THR A 82 11.36 4.05 -1.81
CA THR A 82 11.40 3.52 -3.18
C THR A 82 10.02 3.51 -3.84
N TRP A 83 8.99 3.11 -3.10
CA TRP A 83 7.65 3.07 -3.67
C TRP A 83 7.09 4.47 -3.97
N GLY A 84 7.45 5.48 -3.17
CA GLY A 84 7.09 6.87 -3.45
C GLY A 84 7.75 7.41 -4.73
N LYS A 85 8.99 7.00 -4.99
CA LYS A 85 9.70 7.35 -6.24
C LYS A 85 9.09 6.67 -7.47
N ASN A 86 8.46 5.51 -7.30
CA ASN A 86 7.82 4.77 -8.37
C ASN A 86 6.42 5.32 -8.74
N LEU A 87 5.99 6.42 -8.13
CA LEU A 87 4.70 7.04 -8.36
C LEU A 87 4.72 8.21 -9.36
N ASP A 88 5.61 8.19 -10.35
CA ASP A 88 5.73 9.27 -11.35
C ASP A 88 4.41 9.57 -12.07
N ASP A 89 3.60 8.53 -12.37
CA ASP A 89 2.27 8.66 -12.96
C ASP A 89 1.12 8.54 -11.94
N GLY A 90 1.44 8.37 -10.66
CA GLY A 90 0.49 8.20 -9.56
C GLY A 90 -0.24 6.86 -9.56
N ARG A 91 -0.02 5.98 -10.53
CA ARG A 91 -0.74 4.71 -10.63
C ARG A 91 -0.23 3.71 -9.62
N MET A 92 -1.17 3.14 -8.87
CA MET A 92 -0.88 2.08 -7.90
C MET A 92 -2.03 1.09 -7.79
N ARG A 93 -1.75 -0.04 -7.19
CA ARG A 93 -2.75 -0.97 -6.69
C ARG A 93 -2.54 -1.14 -5.19
N ILE A 94 -3.62 -1.28 -4.48
CA ILE A 94 -3.56 -1.66 -3.07
C ILE A 94 -4.25 -3.00 -2.88
N ARG A 95 -3.72 -3.79 -1.94
CA ARG A 95 -4.37 -5.03 -1.52
C ARG A 95 -4.81 -4.91 -0.07
N ILE A 96 -6.10 -5.12 0.16
CA ILE A 96 -6.72 -5.09 1.47
C ILE A 96 -7.60 -6.34 1.60
N LEU A 97 -7.36 -7.15 2.63
CA LEU A 97 -8.11 -8.39 2.88
C LEU A 97 -8.21 -9.30 1.62
N GLY A 98 -7.10 -9.41 0.88
CA GLY A 98 -7.01 -10.27 -0.30
C GLY A 98 -7.61 -9.68 -1.59
N LYS A 99 -8.23 -8.51 -1.53
CA LYS A 99 -8.81 -7.82 -2.70
C LYS A 99 -7.90 -6.70 -3.18
N LEU A 100 -7.83 -6.54 -4.49
CA LEU A 100 -7.03 -5.52 -5.18
C LEU A 100 -7.91 -4.34 -5.60
N TYR A 101 -7.45 -3.14 -5.30
CA TYR A 101 -8.11 -1.89 -5.65
C TYR A 101 -7.15 -1.03 -6.47
N PRO A 102 -7.39 -0.83 -7.78
CA PRO A 102 -6.65 0.14 -8.58
C PRO A 102 -6.90 1.55 -8.06
N ARG A 103 -5.83 2.33 -7.86
CA ARG A 103 -5.92 3.69 -7.32
C ARG A 103 -4.99 4.65 -8.06
N GLN A 104 -5.35 5.92 -7.96
CA GLN A 104 -4.52 7.05 -8.36
C GLN A 104 -4.03 7.73 -7.08
N ALA A 105 -2.74 7.68 -6.83
CA ALA A 105 -2.13 8.38 -5.70
C ALA A 105 -1.98 9.86 -6.03
N VAL A 106 -2.49 10.71 -5.16
CA VAL A 106 -2.39 12.16 -5.25
C VAL A 106 -1.67 12.66 -4.01
N ARG A 107 -0.53 13.34 -4.19
CA ARG A 107 0.21 13.93 -3.06
C ARG A 107 -0.64 15.00 -2.39
N VAL A 108 -0.83 14.88 -1.09
CA VAL A 108 -1.56 15.87 -0.28
C VAL A 108 -0.62 17.03 0.04
N THR A 109 -1.02 18.24 -0.35
CA THR A 109 -0.28 19.48 -0.09
C THR A 109 -1.10 20.49 0.70
N ASP A 110 -2.41 20.28 0.79
CA ASP A 110 -3.31 21.14 1.57
C ASP A 110 -3.07 20.95 3.07
N SER A 111 -2.91 22.06 3.80
CA SER A 111 -2.57 22.03 5.22
C SER A 111 -3.66 21.45 6.10
N ASP A 112 -4.94 21.69 5.75
CA ASP A 112 -6.08 21.22 6.52
C ASP A 112 -6.27 19.71 6.31
N GLU A 113 -6.10 19.23 5.08
CA GLU A 113 -6.12 17.80 4.79
C GLU A 113 -4.94 17.09 5.48
N ILE A 114 -3.74 17.66 5.48
CA ILE A 114 -2.59 17.12 6.22
C ILE A 114 -2.89 17.01 7.72
N ALA A 115 -3.48 18.05 8.32
CA ALA A 115 -3.85 18.06 9.73
C ALA A 115 -4.89 16.99 10.05
N LEU A 116 -5.93 16.87 9.20
CA LEU A 116 -6.94 15.81 9.32
C LEU A 116 -6.30 14.43 9.30
N VAL A 117 -5.48 14.13 8.29
CA VAL A 117 -4.86 12.82 8.12
C VAL A 117 -3.95 12.48 9.30
N ARG A 118 -3.15 13.44 9.78
CA ARG A 118 -2.33 13.25 11.00
C ARG A 118 -3.17 12.91 12.22
N GLY A 119 -4.34 13.56 12.38
CA GLY A 119 -5.28 13.25 13.45
C GLY A 119 -5.83 11.83 13.36
N LEU A 120 -6.19 11.38 12.15
CA LEU A 120 -6.65 10.01 11.88
C LEU A 120 -5.57 8.96 12.21
N TYR A 121 -4.31 9.22 11.84
CA TYR A 121 -3.19 8.34 12.20
C TYR A 121 -3.01 8.23 13.71
N LYS A 122 -3.10 9.35 14.41
CA LYS A 122 -3.00 9.40 15.87
C LYS A 122 -4.10 8.61 16.57
N THR A 123 -5.31 8.63 16.01
CA THR A 123 -6.46 7.89 16.52
C THR A 123 -6.35 6.40 16.29
N LYS A 124 -5.91 5.99 15.08
CA LYS A 124 -5.87 4.59 14.67
C LYS A 124 -4.64 3.84 15.20
N TYR A 125 -3.49 4.50 15.21
CA TYR A 125 -2.21 3.93 15.65
C TYR A 125 -1.81 4.52 16.99
N ASP A 126 -0.87 3.88 17.70
CA ASP A 126 -0.40 4.36 18.99
C ASP A 126 0.01 5.85 18.92
N PRO A 127 -0.43 6.69 19.89
CA PRO A 127 -0.01 8.09 19.98
C PRO A 127 1.51 8.31 20.03
N ALA A 128 2.28 7.30 20.45
CA ALA A 128 3.75 7.32 20.36
C ALA A 128 4.27 7.23 18.93
N VAL A 129 3.42 6.83 17.97
CA VAL A 129 3.74 6.88 16.54
C VAL A 129 3.45 8.28 16.04
N ASP A 130 4.27 9.21 16.47
CA ASP A 130 4.19 10.59 16.02
C ASP A 130 4.68 10.71 14.57
N LEU A 131 3.73 10.86 13.65
CA LEU A 131 4.06 11.25 12.28
C LEU A 131 4.64 12.67 12.22
N THR A 132 4.49 13.48 13.30
CA THR A 132 5.04 14.83 13.37
C THR A 132 6.56 14.83 13.52
N GLY A 133 7.15 13.79 14.13
CA GLY A 133 8.61 13.60 14.18
C GLY A 133 9.23 13.11 12.88
N ARG A 134 8.40 12.75 11.89
CA ARG A 134 8.83 12.45 10.53
C ARG A 134 8.50 13.65 9.64
N GLU A 135 9.26 14.72 9.76
CA GLU A 135 9.13 15.96 9.01
C GLU A 135 9.05 15.76 7.48
N HIS A 136 9.40 14.56 7.01
CA HIS A 136 9.46 14.19 5.61
C HIS A 136 8.46 13.10 5.20
N ALA A 137 7.48 12.76 6.04
CA ALA A 137 6.45 11.80 5.63
C ALA A 137 5.55 12.43 4.55
N ILE A 138 5.53 11.79 3.39
CA ILE A 138 4.63 12.21 2.30
C ILE A 138 3.30 11.49 2.48
N ILE A 139 2.21 12.24 2.43
CA ILE A 139 0.85 11.71 2.46
C ILE A 139 0.32 11.65 1.04
N PHE A 140 -0.25 10.50 0.67
CA PHE A 140 -0.97 10.32 -0.58
C PHE A 140 -2.43 10.02 -0.30
N ARG A 141 -3.33 10.76 -0.93
CA ARG A 141 -4.74 10.37 -1.05
C ARG A 141 -4.87 9.40 -2.21
N LEU A 142 -5.65 8.35 -2.00
CA LEU A 142 -5.85 7.28 -2.97
C LEU A 142 -7.20 7.46 -3.66
N ASP A 143 -7.21 8.23 -4.73
CA ASP A 143 -8.42 8.50 -5.51
C ASP A 143 -8.79 7.29 -6.39
N PRO A 144 -10.07 7.14 -6.78
CA PRO A 144 -10.47 6.16 -7.79
C PRO A 144 -9.66 6.36 -9.07
N ARG A 145 -9.24 5.25 -9.68
CA ARG A 145 -8.63 5.30 -11.02
C ARG A 145 -9.71 5.06 -12.06
N PRO A 146 -9.81 5.94 -13.07
CA PRO A 146 -10.73 5.75 -14.17
C PRO A 146 -10.42 4.51 -15.01
#